data_cd04f7ea7d237fd62df108b30963577c
#
_entry.id   cd04f7ea7d237fd62df108b30963577c
#
_cell.length_a   1.000
_cell.length_b   1.000
_cell.length_c   1.000
_cell.angle_alpha   90.00
_cell.angle_beta   90.00
_cell.angle_gamma   90.00
#
_symmetry.space_group_name_H-M   'P 1'
#
loop_
_entity.id
_entity.type
_entity.pdbx_description
1 polymer ?
#
loop_
_entity_poly.entity_id
_entity_poly.type
_entity_poly.pdbx_seq_one_letter_code
_entity_poly.pdbx_strand_id
1 'polypeptide(L)'
;MRSLGVIFLADVVGYSKMMAEDETRALNLIREFQKEIIRPTLSKYNGNMIKSLGDGWLIEFKSASESVDCALEWLKLVKKQGKLELRVGIHLGDVEHEEGPPPDVYGGTVNIAARLESIAENGEVAISNSTYLCLDENQARLFNNCGNQTLKNIATPVEVWSTGRLNLGSKGMKREDEGPLISIKPFAATSELASLFCKEVTNNLEKYLNQKDWIDSTVQKNPSDADYQLIGTVSTNQPNFAVDVILKAPGGKTL
;
A
#
# COMPACT_ATOMS: atom_id res chain seq x y z
N MET A 1 8.98 -10.72 17.86
CA MET A 1 10.38 -10.28 18.10
C MET A 1 10.67 -9.05 17.27
N ARG A 2 11.47 -8.08 17.76
CA ARG A 2 11.79 -6.84 17.01
C ARG A 2 13.25 -6.83 16.60
N SER A 3 13.54 -6.53 15.33
CA SER A 3 14.91 -6.44 14.79
C SER A 3 14.99 -5.42 13.67
N LEU A 4 16.20 -4.97 13.36
CA LEU A 4 16.45 -4.14 12.18
C LEU A 4 16.31 -5.00 10.92
N GLY A 5 15.54 -4.52 9.96
CA GLY A 5 15.30 -5.20 8.69
C GLY A 5 15.03 -4.23 7.55
N VAL A 6 15.18 -4.69 6.35
CA VAL A 6 14.87 -3.94 5.12
C VAL A 6 13.59 -4.51 4.54
N ILE A 7 12.54 -3.71 4.52
CA ILE A 7 11.27 -4.06 3.90
C ILE A 7 11.27 -3.58 2.45
N PHE A 8 10.97 -4.52 1.58
CA PHE A 8 10.83 -4.35 0.15
C PHE A 8 9.39 -4.67 -0.23
N LEU A 9 8.69 -3.71 -0.77
CA LEU A 9 7.37 -3.88 -1.37
C LEU A 9 7.44 -3.62 -2.86
N ALA A 10 6.83 -4.49 -3.64
CA ALA A 10 6.67 -4.31 -5.07
C ALA A 10 5.23 -4.60 -5.47
N ASP A 11 4.77 -3.89 -6.49
CA ASP A 11 3.42 -4.00 -7.03
C ASP A 11 3.44 -3.94 -8.55
N VAL A 12 2.48 -4.61 -9.19
CA VAL A 12 2.31 -4.61 -10.66
C VAL A 12 1.39 -3.48 -11.07
N VAL A 13 1.89 -2.59 -11.91
CA VAL A 13 1.13 -1.47 -12.42
C VAL A 13 -0.04 -1.93 -13.29
N GLY A 14 -1.23 -1.41 -13.01
CA GLY A 14 -2.42 -1.67 -13.82
C GLY A 14 -2.97 -3.10 -13.75
N TYR A 15 -2.64 -3.86 -12.70
CA TYR A 15 -3.09 -5.25 -12.54
C TYR A 15 -4.61 -5.38 -12.52
N SER A 16 -5.33 -4.50 -11.82
CA SER A 16 -6.79 -4.52 -11.76
C SER A 16 -7.42 -4.38 -13.15
N LYS A 17 -6.83 -3.56 -14.03
CA LYS A 17 -7.25 -3.40 -15.41
C LYS A 17 -6.98 -4.67 -16.23
N MET A 18 -5.79 -5.26 -16.08
CA MET A 18 -5.46 -6.54 -16.74
C MET A 18 -6.42 -7.65 -16.31
N MET A 19 -6.78 -7.72 -15.03
CA MET A 19 -7.77 -8.69 -14.52
C MET A 19 -9.14 -8.48 -15.11
N ALA A 20 -9.58 -7.24 -15.27
CA ALA A 20 -10.86 -6.91 -15.88
C ALA A 20 -10.92 -7.24 -17.38
N GLU A 21 -9.80 -7.13 -18.09
CA GLU A 21 -9.70 -7.43 -19.53
C GLU A 21 -9.55 -8.93 -19.79
N ASP A 22 -8.69 -9.63 -19.08
CA ASP A 22 -8.44 -11.08 -19.21
C ASP A 22 -7.83 -11.65 -17.93
N GLU A 23 -8.66 -12.12 -17.02
CA GLU A 23 -8.28 -12.69 -15.74
C GLU A 23 -7.28 -13.84 -15.88
N THR A 24 -7.54 -14.76 -16.80
CA THR A 24 -6.68 -15.94 -17.01
C THR A 24 -5.28 -15.53 -17.46
N ARG A 25 -5.18 -14.57 -18.36
CA ARG A 25 -3.91 -14.03 -18.85
C ARG A 25 -3.16 -13.30 -17.72
N ALA A 26 -3.85 -12.45 -16.97
CA ALA A 26 -3.26 -11.70 -15.85
C ALA A 26 -2.67 -12.65 -14.80
N LEU A 27 -3.43 -13.65 -14.35
CA LEU A 27 -2.98 -14.66 -13.40
C LEU A 27 -1.78 -15.47 -13.92
N ASN A 28 -1.77 -15.83 -15.20
CA ASN A 28 -0.64 -16.54 -15.79
C ASN A 28 0.63 -15.69 -15.84
N LEU A 29 0.52 -14.39 -16.19
CA LEU A 29 1.64 -13.46 -16.19
C LEU A 29 2.27 -13.33 -14.79
N ILE A 30 1.45 -13.19 -13.74
CA ILE A 30 1.93 -13.12 -12.36
C ILE A 30 2.65 -14.43 -11.95
N ARG A 31 2.08 -15.58 -12.29
CA ARG A 31 2.70 -16.89 -11.98
C ARG A 31 4.02 -17.08 -12.71
N GLU A 32 4.08 -16.71 -14.00
CA GLU A 32 5.31 -16.74 -14.82
C GLU A 32 6.38 -15.83 -14.20
N PHE A 33 6.02 -14.57 -13.88
CA PHE A 33 6.91 -13.61 -13.24
C PHE A 33 7.43 -14.12 -11.88
N GLN A 34 6.54 -14.66 -11.05
CA GLN A 34 6.93 -15.22 -9.75
C GLN A 34 7.89 -16.40 -9.88
N LYS A 35 7.67 -17.27 -10.85
CA LYS A 35 8.49 -18.46 -11.09
C LYS A 35 9.84 -18.12 -11.71
N GLU A 36 9.85 -17.26 -12.73
CA GLU A 36 11.02 -17.05 -13.58
C GLU A 36 11.92 -15.90 -13.10
N ILE A 37 11.36 -14.94 -12.39
CA ILE A 37 12.10 -13.75 -11.94
C ILE A 37 12.17 -13.70 -10.41
N ILE A 38 11.04 -13.68 -9.71
CA ILE A 38 11.05 -13.44 -8.26
C ILE A 38 11.86 -14.50 -7.53
N ARG A 39 11.50 -15.77 -7.67
CA ARG A 39 12.16 -16.86 -6.91
C ARG A 39 13.67 -16.94 -7.16
N PRO A 40 14.17 -16.92 -8.42
CA PRO A 40 15.61 -16.97 -8.68
C PRO A 40 16.36 -15.76 -8.12
N THR A 41 15.80 -14.55 -8.27
CA THR A 41 16.46 -13.32 -7.80
C THR A 41 16.45 -13.21 -6.28
N LEU A 42 15.37 -13.61 -5.60
CA LEU A 42 15.36 -13.67 -4.14
C LEU A 42 16.39 -14.65 -3.60
N SER A 43 16.56 -15.80 -4.22
CA SER A 43 17.63 -16.74 -3.85
C SER A 43 19.03 -16.16 -4.07
N LYS A 44 19.22 -15.37 -5.15
CA LYS A 44 20.49 -14.73 -5.49
C LYS A 44 20.86 -13.60 -4.50
N TYR A 45 19.88 -12.82 -4.06
CA TYR A 45 20.07 -11.64 -3.22
C TYR A 45 19.65 -11.83 -1.76
N ASN A 46 19.48 -13.07 -1.31
CA ASN A 46 19.14 -13.43 0.07
C ASN A 46 17.83 -12.77 0.58
N GLY A 47 16.86 -12.56 -0.33
CA GLY A 47 15.55 -12.03 0.01
C GLY A 47 14.63 -13.11 0.58
N ASN A 48 13.94 -12.79 1.67
CA ASN A 48 12.94 -13.65 2.30
C ASN A 48 11.53 -13.18 1.94
N MET A 49 10.81 -13.96 1.13
CA MET A 49 9.40 -13.68 0.82
C MET A 49 8.54 -13.89 2.06
N ILE A 50 7.96 -12.82 2.58
CA ILE A 50 7.03 -12.89 3.71
C ILE A 50 5.64 -13.29 3.22
N LYS A 51 5.10 -12.55 2.23
CA LYS A 51 3.79 -12.87 1.62
C LYS A 51 3.64 -12.31 0.22
N SER A 52 2.75 -12.94 -0.55
CA SER A 52 2.23 -12.43 -1.82
C SER A 52 0.88 -11.76 -1.55
N LEU A 53 0.67 -10.58 -2.09
CA LEU A 53 -0.52 -9.74 -1.91
C LEU A 53 -1.41 -9.73 -3.17
N GLY A 54 -1.37 -10.81 -3.95
CA GLY A 54 -2.03 -10.89 -5.25
C GLY A 54 -1.06 -10.49 -6.36
N ASP A 55 -1.05 -9.24 -6.72
CA ASP A 55 -0.15 -8.60 -7.69
C ASP A 55 1.07 -7.93 -7.06
N GLY A 56 1.16 -7.91 -5.73
CA GLY A 56 2.26 -7.37 -4.98
C GLY A 56 2.98 -8.39 -4.11
N TRP A 57 4.16 -8.03 -3.63
CA TRP A 57 5.01 -8.88 -2.79
C TRP A 57 5.64 -8.10 -1.65
N LEU A 58 5.51 -8.65 -0.45
CA LEU A 58 6.20 -8.20 0.75
C LEU A 58 7.40 -9.10 1.01
N ILE A 59 8.57 -8.51 0.98
CA ILE A 59 9.85 -9.22 1.09
C ILE A 59 10.70 -8.54 2.15
N GLU A 60 11.42 -9.32 2.93
CA GLU A 60 12.40 -8.84 3.89
C GLU A 60 13.81 -9.19 3.43
N PHE A 61 14.72 -8.22 3.57
CA PHE A 61 16.16 -8.41 3.37
C PHE A 61 16.92 -8.02 4.64
N LYS A 62 18.10 -8.59 4.80
CA LYS A 62 19.05 -8.18 5.84
C LYS A 62 20.00 -7.08 5.38
N SER A 63 20.12 -6.88 4.08
CA SER A 63 21.00 -5.90 3.45
C SER A 63 20.22 -4.95 2.54
N ALA A 64 20.39 -3.65 2.76
CA ALA A 64 19.82 -2.61 1.92
C ALA A 64 20.39 -2.67 0.49
N SER A 65 21.69 -2.92 0.35
CA SER A 65 22.37 -3.05 -0.94
C SER A 65 21.82 -4.23 -1.75
N GLU A 66 21.67 -5.42 -1.12
CA GLU A 66 21.10 -6.60 -1.80
C GLU A 66 19.64 -6.37 -2.21
N SER A 67 18.86 -5.67 -1.38
CA SER A 67 17.46 -5.35 -1.72
C SER A 67 17.35 -4.41 -2.93
N VAL A 68 18.24 -3.42 -3.03
CA VAL A 68 18.29 -2.50 -4.16
C VAL A 68 18.75 -3.21 -5.43
N ASP A 69 19.80 -4.04 -5.37
CA ASP A 69 20.24 -4.85 -6.51
C ASP A 69 19.13 -5.78 -7.03
N CYS A 70 18.38 -6.40 -6.12
CA CYS A 70 17.22 -7.22 -6.47
C CYS A 70 16.16 -6.40 -7.21
N ALA A 71 15.81 -5.21 -6.72
CA ALA A 71 14.85 -4.31 -7.35
C ALA A 71 15.28 -3.91 -8.75
N LEU A 72 16.51 -3.46 -8.90
CA LEU A 72 17.07 -3.04 -10.19
C LEU A 72 17.12 -4.19 -11.21
N GLU A 73 17.44 -5.40 -10.75
CA GLU A 73 17.40 -6.58 -11.62
C GLU A 73 15.96 -6.91 -12.04
N TRP A 74 14.98 -6.82 -11.15
CA TRP A 74 13.56 -7.03 -11.49
C TRP A 74 13.10 -6.04 -12.55
N LEU A 75 13.33 -4.73 -12.35
CA LEU A 75 12.95 -3.72 -13.32
C LEU A 75 13.61 -3.94 -14.69
N LYS A 76 14.89 -4.31 -14.71
CA LYS A 76 15.62 -4.63 -15.95
C LYS A 76 15.02 -5.82 -16.67
N LEU A 77 14.68 -6.90 -15.96
CA LEU A 77 14.12 -8.12 -16.54
C LEU A 77 12.70 -7.91 -17.05
N VAL A 78 11.86 -7.22 -16.27
CA VAL A 78 10.49 -6.86 -16.66
C VAL A 78 10.47 -5.96 -17.88
N LYS A 79 11.31 -4.94 -17.91
CA LYS A 79 11.49 -4.05 -19.08
C LYS A 79 11.91 -4.81 -20.32
N LYS A 80 12.81 -5.79 -20.18
CA LYS A 80 13.23 -6.65 -21.31
C LYS A 80 12.10 -7.54 -21.83
N GLN A 81 11.23 -8.03 -20.94
CA GLN A 81 10.07 -8.85 -21.35
C GLN A 81 8.95 -8.00 -21.96
N GLY A 82 8.78 -6.74 -21.54
CA GLY A 82 7.74 -5.82 -22.03
C GLY A 82 6.31 -6.26 -21.74
N LYS A 83 6.11 -7.13 -20.72
CA LYS A 83 4.80 -7.70 -20.40
C LYS A 83 4.16 -7.07 -19.15
N LEU A 84 4.99 -6.58 -18.23
CA LEU A 84 4.58 -6.00 -16.94
C LEU A 84 5.40 -4.73 -16.68
N GLU A 85 4.88 -3.88 -15.81
CA GLU A 85 5.60 -2.79 -15.16
C GLU A 85 5.46 -2.94 -13.65
N LEU A 86 6.48 -2.51 -12.91
CA LEU A 86 6.50 -2.62 -11.45
C LEU A 86 6.76 -1.26 -10.83
N ARG A 87 6.26 -1.08 -9.62
CA ARG A 87 6.71 -0.05 -8.67
C ARG A 87 7.35 -0.75 -7.49
N VAL A 88 8.41 -0.16 -6.94
CA VAL A 88 9.13 -0.74 -5.81
C VAL A 88 9.39 0.32 -4.75
N GLY A 89 9.05 0.00 -3.51
CA GLY A 89 9.36 0.81 -2.32
C GLY A 89 10.23 0.04 -1.34
N ILE A 90 11.35 0.65 -0.87
CA ILE A 90 12.29 0.00 0.05
C ILE A 90 12.58 0.91 1.24
N HIS A 91 12.45 0.36 2.45
CA HIS A 91 12.76 1.06 3.69
C HIS A 91 13.50 0.19 4.68
N LEU A 92 14.59 0.73 5.25
CA LEU A 92 15.35 0.14 6.36
C LEU A 92 14.84 0.73 7.68
N GLY A 93 14.44 -0.11 8.60
CA GLY A 93 13.97 0.29 9.93
C GLY A 93 13.71 -0.90 10.85
N ASP A 94 13.13 -0.62 12.03
CA ASP A 94 12.73 -1.65 12.98
C ASP A 94 11.50 -2.42 12.47
N VAL A 95 11.62 -3.74 12.39
CA VAL A 95 10.57 -4.67 11.96
C VAL A 95 10.11 -5.50 13.14
N GLU A 96 8.82 -5.63 13.32
CA GLU A 96 8.20 -6.49 14.31
C GLU A 96 7.76 -7.78 13.66
N HIS A 97 8.34 -8.90 14.12
CA HIS A 97 8.05 -10.24 13.58
C HIS A 97 7.02 -10.92 14.46
N GLU A 98 5.96 -11.41 13.84
CA GLU A 98 4.99 -12.31 14.46
C GLU A 98 5.39 -13.78 14.19
N GLU A 99 5.56 -14.54 15.29
CA GLU A 99 5.86 -15.96 15.21
C GLU A 99 4.54 -16.73 15.01
N GLY A 100 4.39 -17.34 13.86
CA GLY A 100 3.20 -18.15 13.53
C GLY A 100 3.30 -18.75 12.13
N PRO A 101 2.50 -19.78 11.80
CA PRO A 101 2.32 -20.23 10.42
C PRO A 101 1.10 -19.53 9.76
N PRO A 102 1.28 -18.68 8.72
CA PRO A 102 2.56 -18.18 8.18
C PRO A 102 3.16 -17.08 9.04
N PRO A 103 4.50 -16.91 9.05
CA PRO A 103 5.14 -15.79 9.71
C PRO A 103 4.76 -14.47 9.02
N ASP A 104 4.61 -13.40 9.79
CA ASP A 104 4.30 -12.07 9.23
C ASP A 104 5.19 -10.99 9.86
N VAL A 105 5.22 -9.82 9.23
CA VAL A 105 5.96 -8.65 9.68
C VAL A 105 5.05 -7.42 9.73
N TYR A 106 5.25 -6.61 10.76
CA TYR A 106 4.43 -5.42 11.02
C TYR A 106 5.29 -4.24 11.44
N GLY A 107 4.68 -3.08 11.51
CA GLY A 107 5.25 -1.87 12.09
C GLY A 107 5.37 -0.71 11.11
N GLY A 108 5.93 0.39 11.61
CA GLY A 108 6.14 1.62 10.84
C GLY A 108 6.99 1.41 9.59
N THR A 109 7.94 0.48 9.65
CA THR A 109 8.83 0.14 8.53
C THR A 109 8.07 -0.42 7.33
N VAL A 110 7.11 -1.31 7.57
CA VAL A 110 6.24 -1.86 6.51
C VAL A 110 5.38 -0.75 5.91
N ASN A 111 4.79 0.10 6.77
CA ASN A 111 3.96 1.21 6.31
C ASN A 111 4.75 2.22 5.47
N ILE A 112 5.99 2.57 5.86
CA ILE A 112 6.83 3.49 5.09
C ILE A 112 7.19 2.86 3.73
N ALA A 113 7.60 1.59 3.69
CA ALA A 113 7.90 0.89 2.43
C ALA A 113 6.69 0.88 1.48
N ALA A 114 5.48 0.64 1.99
CA ALA A 114 4.25 0.69 1.21
C ALA A 114 3.97 2.10 0.65
N ARG A 115 4.24 3.15 1.43
CA ARG A 115 4.08 4.52 0.93
C ARG A 115 5.14 4.90 -0.10
N LEU A 116 6.36 4.41 0.05
CA LEU A 116 7.42 4.60 -0.96
C LEU A 116 7.05 3.91 -2.27
N GLU A 117 6.57 2.66 -2.22
CA GLU A 117 6.06 1.95 -3.40
C GLU A 117 4.96 2.78 -4.08
N SER A 118 3.97 3.25 -3.32
CA SER A 118 2.82 3.98 -3.87
C SER A 118 3.19 5.31 -4.53
N ILE A 119 4.28 5.97 -4.16
CA ILE A 119 4.76 7.23 -4.77
C ILE A 119 5.85 7.01 -5.83
N ALA A 120 6.36 5.81 -6.00
CA ALA A 120 7.26 5.48 -7.10
C ALA A 120 6.53 5.61 -8.44
N GLU A 121 7.19 6.13 -9.48
CA GLU A 121 6.66 6.07 -10.84
C GLU A 121 6.76 4.64 -11.39
N ASN A 122 6.02 4.37 -12.44
CA ASN A 122 6.02 3.09 -13.13
C ASN A 122 7.42 2.75 -13.65
N GLY A 123 7.92 1.58 -13.30
CA GLY A 123 9.26 1.15 -13.66
C GLY A 123 10.38 1.72 -12.76
N GLU A 124 10.05 2.28 -11.59
CA GLU A 124 10.99 2.95 -10.72
C GLU A 124 11.06 2.35 -9.31
N VAL A 125 12.17 2.66 -8.63
CA VAL A 125 12.39 2.30 -7.22
C VAL A 125 12.43 3.58 -6.39
N ALA A 126 11.62 3.65 -5.33
CA ALA A 126 11.69 4.69 -4.31
C ALA A 126 12.23 4.11 -3.00
N ILE A 127 13.19 4.78 -2.39
CA ILE A 127 13.82 4.34 -1.15
C ILE A 127 13.85 5.49 -0.12
N SER A 128 13.87 5.15 1.15
CA SER A 128 14.10 6.13 2.21
C SER A 128 15.57 6.49 2.34
N ASN A 129 15.87 7.62 2.98
CA ASN A 129 17.24 8.03 3.28
C ASN A 129 17.99 6.99 4.15
N SER A 130 17.31 6.31 5.09
CA SER A 130 17.94 5.24 5.88
C SER A 130 18.42 4.08 5.01
N THR A 131 17.71 3.75 3.94
CA THR A 131 18.15 2.76 2.94
C THR A 131 19.29 3.31 2.09
N TYR A 132 19.16 4.57 1.60
CA TYR A 132 20.16 5.21 0.74
C TYR A 132 21.54 5.29 1.38
N LEU A 133 21.62 5.62 2.67
CA LEU A 133 22.89 5.73 3.41
C LEU A 133 23.65 4.39 3.55
N CYS A 134 23.00 3.27 3.27
CA CYS A 134 23.62 1.94 3.29
C CYS A 134 24.08 1.45 1.90
N LEU A 135 23.89 2.26 0.84
CA LEU A 135 24.28 1.89 -0.52
C LEU A 135 25.75 2.18 -0.80
N ASP A 136 26.34 1.41 -1.72
CA ASP A 136 27.63 1.76 -2.27
C ASP A 136 27.55 2.92 -3.28
N GLU A 137 28.71 3.44 -3.70
CA GLU A 137 28.76 4.58 -4.63
C GLU A 137 28.09 4.31 -5.99
N ASN A 138 28.16 3.08 -6.50
CA ASN A 138 27.61 2.75 -7.81
C ASN A 138 26.08 2.71 -7.74
N GLN A 139 25.53 2.11 -6.67
CA GLN A 139 24.11 2.09 -6.40
C GLN A 139 23.59 3.50 -6.11
N ALA A 140 24.26 4.26 -5.23
CA ALA A 140 23.85 5.59 -4.83
C ALA A 140 23.70 6.56 -6.02
N ARG A 141 24.58 6.46 -7.03
CA ARG A 141 24.53 7.27 -8.26
C ARG A 141 23.29 7.05 -9.12
N LEU A 142 22.56 5.96 -8.92
CA LEU A 142 21.34 5.65 -9.65
C LEU A 142 20.12 6.37 -9.08
N PHE A 143 20.23 6.96 -7.89
CA PHE A 143 19.14 7.60 -7.19
C PHE A 143 19.28 9.11 -7.17
N ASN A 144 18.15 9.79 -7.37
CA ASN A 144 18.02 11.24 -7.26
C ASN A 144 17.36 11.58 -5.92
N ASN A 145 17.87 12.60 -5.23
CA ASN A 145 17.23 13.10 -4.02
C ASN A 145 15.91 13.80 -4.38
N CYS A 146 14.83 13.32 -3.83
CA CYS A 146 13.48 13.86 -4.02
C CYS A 146 13.02 14.73 -2.84
N GLY A 147 13.89 14.95 -1.85
CA GLY A 147 13.62 15.74 -0.65
C GLY A 147 12.70 15.06 0.35
N ASN A 148 12.25 15.84 1.33
CA ASN A 148 11.33 15.38 2.36
C ASN A 148 9.90 15.27 1.81
N GLN A 149 9.31 14.08 1.90
CA GLN A 149 7.96 13.80 1.48
C GLN A 149 7.05 13.55 2.68
N THR A 150 5.88 14.17 2.68
CA THR A 150 4.82 13.86 3.65
C THR A 150 4.05 12.65 3.12
N LEU A 151 4.27 11.51 3.76
CA LEU A 151 3.63 10.26 3.38
C LEU A 151 2.31 10.09 4.16
N LYS A 152 1.28 9.55 3.51
CA LYS A 152 -0.05 9.35 4.12
C LYS A 152 0.08 8.50 5.41
N ASN A 153 -0.50 8.98 6.50
CA ASN A 153 -0.50 8.34 7.82
C ASN A 153 0.89 8.13 8.47
N ILE A 154 1.93 8.79 7.97
CA ILE A 154 3.25 8.82 8.59
C ILE A 154 3.45 10.21 9.24
N ALA A 155 3.68 10.23 10.55
CA ALA A 155 3.70 11.47 11.34
C ALA A 155 4.85 12.41 10.98
N THR A 156 6.01 11.87 10.60
CA THR A 156 7.22 12.64 10.27
C THR A 156 7.50 12.56 8.77
N PRO A 157 7.88 13.67 8.11
CA PRO A 157 8.34 13.62 6.73
C PRO A 157 9.51 12.66 6.57
N VAL A 158 9.51 11.92 5.47
CA VAL A 158 10.56 10.96 5.10
C VAL A 158 11.37 11.54 3.95
N GLU A 159 12.68 11.62 4.08
CA GLU A 159 13.55 11.96 2.97
C GLU A 159 13.61 10.79 2.00
N VAL A 160 13.27 11.04 0.73
CA VAL A 160 13.07 10.03 -0.31
C VAL A 160 14.07 10.19 -1.44
N TRP A 161 14.54 9.07 -1.95
CA TRP A 161 15.41 8.96 -3.11
C TRP A 161 14.73 8.05 -4.13
N SER A 162 14.84 8.36 -5.43
CA SER A 162 14.22 7.56 -6.50
C SER A 162 15.15 7.39 -7.69
N THR A 163 15.04 6.25 -8.39
CA THR A 163 15.75 6.02 -9.66
C THR A 163 15.21 6.90 -10.80
N GLY A 164 14.00 7.40 -10.64
CA GLY A 164 13.35 8.34 -11.57
C GLY A 164 12.75 9.54 -10.85
N ARG A 165 11.54 9.91 -11.24
CA ARG A 165 10.75 10.94 -10.58
C ARG A 165 9.79 10.29 -9.58
N LEU A 166 9.30 11.07 -8.62
CA LEU A 166 8.21 10.61 -7.77
C LEU A 166 6.86 11.00 -8.39
N ASN A 167 5.92 10.09 -8.33
CA ASN A 167 4.53 10.39 -8.60
C ASN A 167 3.91 11.08 -7.37
N LEU A 168 4.13 12.37 -7.24
CA LEU A 168 3.63 13.17 -6.10
C LEU A 168 2.20 13.67 -6.31
N GLY A 169 1.49 13.14 -7.32
CA GLY A 169 0.11 13.49 -7.64
C GLY A 169 -0.13 15.00 -7.68
N SER A 170 -0.31 15.61 -8.82
CA SER A 170 -0.97 16.91 -8.85
C SER A 170 -2.34 16.75 -8.18
N LYS A 171 -2.65 17.58 -7.17
CA LYS A 171 -3.99 17.65 -6.58
C LYS A 171 -5.01 17.70 -7.71
N GLY A 172 -5.70 16.58 -7.97
CA GLY A 172 -6.76 16.51 -8.97
C GLY A 172 -6.69 15.38 -10.01
N MET A 173 -5.61 14.59 -10.12
CA MET A 173 -5.62 13.40 -10.99
C MET A 173 -5.76 12.16 -10.13
N LYS A 174 -6.90 11.47 -10.22
CA LYS A 174 -7.08 10.13 -9.66
C LYS A 174 -6.07 9.20 -10.32
N ARG A 175 -5.31 8.46 -9.52
CA ARG A 175 -4.51 7.34 -10.01
C ARG A 175 -5.50 6.24 -10.45
N GLU A 176 -5.24 5.63 -11.59
CA GLU A 176 -6.04 4.47 -12.04
C GLU A 176 -5.99 3.30 -11.03
N ASP A 177 -5.00 3.30 -10.12
CA ASP A 177 -4.75 2.27 -9.10
C ASP A 177 -5.07 2.71 -7.66
N GLU A 178 -5.59 3.92 -7.43
CA GLU A 178 -6.11 4.27 -6.10
C GLU A 178 -7.46 3.59 -5.91
N GLY A 179 -7.57 2.79 -4.86
CA GLY A 179 -8.85 2.23 -4.44
C GLY A 179 -9.91 3.34 -4.25
N PRO A 180 -11.18 3.01 -4.29
CA PRO A 180 -12.25 3.99 -4.18
C PRO A 180 -12.13 4.77 -2.88
N LEU A 181 -12.21 6.09 -2.97
CA LEU A 181 -12.28 6.95 -1.79
C LEU A 181 -13.69 6.86 -1.20
N ILE A 182 -13.78 6.29 0.00
CA ILE A 182 -15.04 6.17 0.73
C ILE A 182 -15.11 7.29 1.77
N SER A 183 -16.07 8.19 1.61
CA SER A 183 -16.40 9.15 2.65
C SER A 183 -17.35 8.53 3.66
N ILE A 184 -16.96 8.52 4.92
CA ILE A 184 -17.79 8.06 6.02
C ILE A 184 -18.47 9.27 6.63
N LYS A 185 -19.80 9.35 6.52
CA LYS A 185 -20.57 10.36 7.28
C LYS A 185 -20.65 9.90 8.74
N PRO A 186 -20.52 10.82 9.71
CA PRO A 186 -20.78 10.51 11.10
C PRO A 186 -22.13 9.81 11.25
N PHE A 187 -22.15 8.67 11.92
CA PHE A 187 -23.38 7.88 12.08
C PHE A 187 -24.43 8.62 12.87
N ALA A 188 -25.66 8.53 12.42
CA ALA A 188 -26.81 9.10 13.12
C ALA A 188 -27.27 8.16 14.26
N ALA A 189 -27.69 8.73 15.36
CA ALA A 189 -28.26 8.00 16.50
C ALA A 189 -29.78 8.10 16.52
N THR A 190 -30.46 7.01 16.83
CA THR A 190 -31.90 7.00 17.00
C THR A 190 -32.32 7.22 18.47
N SER A 191 -31.38 7.23 19.41
CA SER A 191 -31.57 7.47 20.82
C SER A 191 -30.34 8.09 21.48
N GLU A 192 -30.55 8.68 22.67
CA GLU A 192 -29.48 9.30 23.44
C GLU A 192 -28.41 8.28 23.84
N LEU A 193 -28.80 7.04 24.15
CA LEU A 193 -27.91 5.94 24.45
C LEU A 193 -27.11 5.51 23.21
N ALA A 194 -27.72 5.48 22.03
CA ALA A 194 -27.03 5.17 20.77
C ALA A 194 -26.00 6.24 20.38
N SER A 195 -26.24 7.49 20.77
CA SER A 195 -25.32 8.60 20.44
C SER A 195 -23.95 8.47 21.08
N LEU A 196 -23.85 7.80 22.22
CA LEU A 196 -22.59 7.53 22.91
C LEU A 196 -21.67 6.62 22.07
N PHE A 197 -22.25 5.73 21.29
CA PHE A 197 -21.53 4.74 20.47
C PHE A 197 -21.28 5.19 19.03
N CYS A 198 -22.05 6.17 18.53
CA CYS A 198 -21.91 6.60 17.12
C CYS A 198 -20.50 7.03 16.74
N LYS A 199 -19.83 7.80 17.58
CA LYS A 199 -18.46 8.28 17.32
C LYS A 199 -17.45 7.13 17.31
N GLU A 200 -17.61 6.21 18.26
CA GLU A 200 -16.72 5.03 18.36
C GLU A 200 -16.90 4.09 17.17
N VAL A 201 -18.15 3.80 16.78
CA VAL A 201 -18.47 2.98 15.60
C VAL A 201 -17.91 3.62 14.32
N THR A 202 -18.11 4.94 14.15
CA THR A 202 -17.59 5.67 12.99
C THR A 202 -16.07 5.59 12.91
N ASN A 203 -15.36 5.82 14.02
CA ASN A 203 -13.90 5.81 14.08
C ASN A 203 -13.32 4.38 13.88
N ASN A 204 -13.97 3.37 14.46
CA ASN A 204 -13.55 1.98 14.31
C ASN A 204 -13.72 1.51 12.86
N LEU A 205 -14.79 1.93 12.20
CA LEU A 205 -15.02 1.62 10.79
C LEU A 205 -13.99 2.30 9.88
N GLU A 206 -13.68 3.59 10.11
CA GLU A 206 -12.61 4.29 9.38
C GLU A 206 -11.27 3.58 9.55
N LYS A 207 -10.93 3.24 10.80
CA LYS A 207 -9.70 2.50 11.10
C LYS A 207 -9.66 1.15 10.40
N TYR A 208 -10.78 0.41 10.39
CA TYR A 208 -10.87 -0.89 9.72
C TYR A 208 -10.72 -0.77 8.20
N LEU A 209 -11.40 0.18 7.56
CA LEU A 209 -11.31 0.40 6.12
C LEU A 209 -9.91 0.85 5.71
N ASN A 210 -9.27 1.74 6.49
CA ASN A 210 -7.90 2.20 6.22
C ASN A 210 -6.82 1.12 6.41
N GLN A 211 -7.18 -0.04 7.00
CA GLN A 211 -6.30 -1.23 7.04
C GLN A 211 -6.36 -2.03 5.72
N LYS A 212 -7.31 -1.70 4.83
CA LYS A 212 -7.43 -2.34 3.52
C LYS A 212 -6.67 -1.53 2.49
N ASP A 213 -5.67 -2.13 1.85
CA ASP A 213 -4.76 -1.45 0.92
C ASP A 213 -5.47 -0.91 -0.34
N TRP A 214 -6.65 -1.43 -0.65
CA TRP A 214 -7.45 -1.09 -1.83
C TRP A 214 -8.59 -0.08 -1.56
N ILE A 215 -8.72 0.41 -0.31
CA ILE A 215 -9.75 1.40 0.07
C ILE A 215 -9.09 2.59 0.77
N ASP A 216 -9.43 3.78 0.34
CA ASP A 216 -9.20 5.00 1.09
C ASP A 216 -10.49 5.45 1.78
N SER A 217 -10.42 5.70 3.08
CA SER A 217 -11.59 6.19 3.82
C SER A 217 -11.27 7.45 4.61
N THR A 218 -12.26 8.34 4.71
CA THR A 218 -12.16 9.58 5.47
C THR A 218 -13.49 9.95 6.12
N VAL A 219 -13.44 10.38 7.36
CA VAL A 219 -14.62 10.94 8.06
C VAL A 219 -14.71 12.43 7.73
N GLN A 220 -15.59 12.80 6.80
CA GLN A 220 -15.81 14.19 6.38
C GLN A 220 -17.29 14.55 6.38
N LYS A 221 -17.57 15.83 6.72
CA LYS A 221 -18.93 16.36 6.72
C LYS A 221 -19.50 16.59 5.32
N ASN A 222 -18.67 16.96 4.34
CA ASN A 222 -19.05 17.18 2.93
C ASN A 222 -17.90 16.80 2.00
N PRO A 223 -17.84 15.57 1.53
CA PRO A 223 -16.83 15.15 0.58
C PRO A 223 -17.32 15.41 -0.85
N SER A 224 -16.84 16.47 -1.49
CA SER A 224 -17.10 16.72 -2.93
C SER A 224 -16.39 15.73 -3.85
N ASP A 225 -15.38 15.04 -3.34
CA ASP A 225 -14.40 14.29 -4.16
C ASP A 225 -14.39 12.77 -3.86
N ALA A 226 -15.31 12.29 -3.01
CA ALA A 226 -15.39 10.86 -2.69
C ALA A 226 -16.12 10.06 -3.78
N ASP A 227 -15.59 8.88 -4.11
CA ASP A 227 -16.22 7.96 -5.06
C ASP A 227 -17.49 7.34 -4.49
N TYR A 228 -17.50 7.09 -3.18
CA TYR A 228 -18.63 6.50 -2.48
C TYR A 228 -18.86 7.21 -1.14
N GLN A 229 -20.11 7.19 -0.68
CA GLN A 229 -20.47 7.67 0.64
C GLN A 229 -21.02 6.51 1.49
N LEU A 230 -20.44 6.32 2.66
CA LEU A 230 -20.93 5.37 3.65
C LEU A 230 -21.72 6.15 4.71
N ILE A 231 -22.99 5.79 4.87
CA ILE A 231 -23.93 6.43 5.79
C ILE A 231 -24.43 5.34 6.72
N GLY A 232 -24.48 5.62 8.01
CA GLY A 232 -24.98 4.63 8.97
C GLY A 232 -25.86 5.25 10.05
N THR A 233 -26.62 4.37 10.67
CA THR A 233 -27.49 4.68 11.81
C THR A 233 -27.22 3.68 12.93
N VAL A 234 -27.09 4.15 14.15
CA VAL A 234 -27.00 3.31 15.34
C VAL A 234 -28.35 3.40 16.08
N SER A 235 -28.95 2.25 16.26
CA SER A 235 -30.22 2.12 17.01
C SER A 235 -30.05 1.20 18.22
N THR A 236 -30.89 1.40 19.25
CA THR A 236 -30.91 0.52 20.41
C THR A 236 -32.02 -0.50 20.24
N ASN A 237 -31.64 -1.78 20.36
CA ASN A 237 -32.58 -2.89 20.43
C ASN A 237 -32.23 -3.68 21.69
N GLN A 238 -32.74 -3.19 22.84
CA GLN A 238 -32.31 -3.70 24.16
C GLN A 238 -32.36 -5.22 24.26
N PRO A 239 -31.27 -5.87 24.73
CA PRO A 239 -30.05 -5.30 25.32
C PRO A 239 -28.93 -4.95 24.29
N ASN A 240 -29.18 -5.06 23.01
CA ASN A 240 -28.20 -4.93 21.92
C ASN A 240 -28.31 -3.60 21.19
N PHE A 241 -27.26 -3.24 20.46
CA PHE A 241 -27.26 -2.17 19.48
C PHE A 241 -27.35 -2.78 18.07
N ALA A 242 -28.09 -2.13 17.19
CA ALA A 242 -28.08 -2.42 15.76
C ALA A 242 -27.39 -1.27 15.02
N VAL A 243 -26.55 -1.62 14.05
CA VAL A 243 -25.85 -0.66 13.19
C VAL A 243 -26.26 -0.96 11.76
N ASP A 244 -27.03 -0.05 11.17
CA ASP A 244 -27.40 -0.11 9.76
C ASP A 244 -26.44 0.74 8.95
N VAL A 245 -25.88 0.17 7.87
CA VAL A 245 -24.89 0.84 7.03
C VAL A 245 -25.35 0.79 5.57
N ILE A 246 -25.30 1.93 4.91
CA ILE A 246 -25.67 2.08 3.50
C ILE A 246 -24.46 2.66 2.75
N LEU A 247 -24.07 2.00 1.67
CA LEU A 247 -23.09 2.51 0.71
C LEU A 247 -23.84 3.19 -0.44
N LYS A 248 -23.51 4.44 -0.74
CA LYS A 248 -24.05 5.20 -1.87
C LYS A 248 -22.98 5.46 -2.91
N ALA A 249 -23.30 5.18 -4.16
CA ALA A 249 -22.50 5.53 -5.32
C ALA A 249 -22.56 7.05 -5.63
N PRO A 250 -21.67 7.58 -6.47
CA PRO A 250 -21.76 8.93 -6.99
C PRO A 250 -23.14 9.20 -7.59
N GLY A 251 -23.74 10.34 -7.25
CA GLY A 251 -25.11 10.67 -7.64
C GLY A 251 -26.20 10.15 -6.69
N GLY A 252 -25.83 9.53 -5.55
CA GLY A 252 -26.75 9.18 -4.46
C GLY A 252 -27.49 7.85 -4.62
N LYS A 253 -27.18 7.03 -5.63
CA LYS A 253 -27.76 5.70 -5.81
C LYS A 253 -27.25 4.74 -4.73
N THR A 254 -28.15 4.07 -4.03
CA THR A 254 -27.81 3.01 -3.07
C THR A 254 -27.36 1.77 -3.83
N LEU A 255 -26.25 1.15 -3.37
CA LEU A 255 -25.69 -0.09 -3.88
C LEU A 255 -26.16 -1.28 -3.04
#